data_7cdf08cae5eda7810d0484ca38e87bf4
#
_entry.id   7cdf08cae5eda7810d0484ca38e87bf4
#
_cell.length_a   1.000
_cell.length_b   1.000
_cell.length_c   1.000
_cell.angle_alpha   90.00
_cell.angle_beta   90.00
_cell.angle_gamma   90.00
#
_symmetry.space_group_name_H-M   'P 1'
#
loop_
_entity.id
_entity.type
_entity.pdbx_description
1 polymer ?
#
loop_
_entity_poly.entity_id
_entity_poly.type
_entity_poly.pdbx_seq_one_letter_code
_entity_poly.pdbx_strand_id
1 'polypeptide(L)'
;MNSILAPHHNQQLHPSWTGLVSSVVLWTITTTSVVGYQTWQTRWSSRQQVSTITTTKDLPVQGETTESESTNPSTNQDWNRIVELLPIENWSYHFDPPITTLTWFCGDHTKAAQILRHRVQQILYQNPWLGGSVVLRQKKVYLVFSHYDTDVDGSVTSPMLQVDHHIRHVSTPNDSPIAMKAGTTTIQDLSNATRAYRLSKQEARTCLWRVTILPCRNEPTKYFALIMSMCHAIGDGHTFYAIHRMLCSSGEESIPALLVDRIQTSQDQQIQLLGKEEFELKDSWTITWSVLGGFLWKSMTAFLLGPCMESYCFQVDQHKMQQLKEQAAKEGNVPFVSTNDIIMSWFFHASRCHHAIMTINFRNRIEGHSNMHAGNYYNHIFYQRDDIASASLIRKSIQTYKRAITGTTMPSLFRRMVGTKAMGTNWCTFAAPNDLDGCEEIFQIPLLDTIEALPYHIVHLCIFRATSNMTCFQISGNSTILRACRDPPFGTRMTTII
;
A
#
# COMPACT_ATOMS: atom_id res chain seq x y z
N MET A 1 -39.71 -0.99 49.45
CA MET A 1 -40.99 -0.25 49.42
C MET A 1 -41.02 0.60 48.19
N ASN A 2 -42.06 0.36 47.37
CA ASN A 2 -42.57 1.12 46.23
C ASN A 2 -41.77 1.17 44.93
N SER A 3 -42.17 0.24 44.06
CA SER A 3 -42.13 0.22 42.63
C SER A 3 -42.94 1.34 41.99
N ILE A 4 -42.42 1.98 40.92
CA ILE A 4 -43.26 2.69 39.93
C ILE A 4 -42.85 2.18 38.55
N LEU A 5 -43.74 1.40 37.94
CA LEU A 5 -43.77 0.98 36.54
C LEU A 5 -44.31 2.13 35.69
N ALA A 6 -43.63 2.46 34.59
CA ALA A 6 -44.16 3.31 33.54
C ALA A 6 -44.42 2.45 32.27
N PRO A 7 -45.48 2.74 31.50
CA PRO A 7 -46.00 1.82 30.49
C PRO A 7 -45.26 1.89 29.15
N HIS A 8 -45.04 0.71 28.58
CA HIS A 8 -44.59 0.52 27.22
C HIS A 8 -45.67 0.97 26.19
N HIS A 9 -45.34 1.96 25.37
CA HIS A 9 -46.09 2.23 24.13
C HIS A 9 -45.44 1.41 23.00
N ASN A 10 -46.11 0.30 22.66
CA ASN A 10 -45.85 -0.45 21.44
C ASN A 10 -46.47 0.32 20.24
N GLN A 11 -45.67 1.01 19.46
CA GLN A 11 -46.10 1.42 18.11
C GLN A 11 -45.73 0.31 17.11
N GLN A 12 -46.72 -0.42 16.68
CA GLN A 12 -46.69 -1.32 15.53
C GLN A 12 -46.49 -0.47 14.25
N LEU A 13 -45.30 -0.54 13.66
CA LEU A 13 -45.04 -0.01 12.33
C LEU A 13 -45.59 -0.96 11.27
N HIS A 14 -46.46 -0.42 10.41
CA HIS A 14 -47.11 -1.14 9.31
C HIS A 14 -46.10 -1.80 8.35
N PRO A 15 -46.32 -3.07 7.93
CA PRO A 15 -45.38 -3.85 7.15
C PRO A 15 -45.22 -3.47 5.67
N SER A 16 -45.95 -2.49 5.18
CA SER A 16 -46.07 -2.22 3.72
C SER A 16 -44.99 -1.32 3.12
N TRP A 17 -44.22 -0.60 3.91
CA TRP A 17 -43.21 0.32 3.39
C TRP A 17 -41.81 -0.27 3.24
N THR A 18 -41.45 -1.27 4.04
CA THR A 18 -40.15 -1.92 4.00
C THR A 18 -39.93 -2.76 2.73
N GLY A 19 -40.98 -3.37 2.19
CA GLY A 19 -40.89 -4.14 0.95
C GLY A 19 -40.67 -3.30 -0.31
N LEU A 20 -41.29 -2.11 -0.39
CA LEU A 20 -41.19 -1.23 -1.55
C LEU A 20 -39.79 -0.54 -1.61
N VAL A 21 -39.27 -0.08 -0.48
CA VAL A 21 -37.96 0.54 -0.41
C VAL A 21 -36.84 -0.48 -0.72
N SER A 22 -36.99 -1.72 -0.23
CA SER A 22 -36.00 -2.79 -0.54
C SER A 22 -36.00 -3.16 -2.02
N SER A 23 -37.18 -3.21 -2.67
CA SER A 23 -37.30 -3.54 -4.10
C SER A 23 -36.79 -2.42 -5.01
N VAL A 24 -37.05 -1.16 -4.69
CA VAL A 24 -36.55 -0.01 -5.46
C VAL A 24 -35.03 0.12 -5.31
N VAL A 25 -34.50 -0.06 -4.11
CA VAL A 25 -33.03 -0.03 -3.87
C VAL A 25 -32.34 -1.18 -4.60
N LEU A 26 -32.91 -2.40 -4.57
CA LEU A 26 -32.34 -3.55 -5.27
C LEU A 26 -32.39 -3.35 -6.80
N TRP A 27 -33.48 -2.81 -7.34
CA TRP A 27 -33.63 -2.54 -8.78
C TRP A 27 -32.69 -1.41 -9.25
N THR A 28 -32.53 -0.35 -8.46
CA THR A 28 -31.59 0.75 -8.74
C THR A 28 -30.14 0.26 -8.69
N ILE A 29 -29.76 -0.59 -7.72
CA ILE A 29 -28.42 -1.17 -7.63
C ILE A 29 -28.12 -2.08 -8.82
N THR A 30 -29.09 -2.92 -9.26
CA THR A 30 -28.88 -3.83 -10.39
C THR A 30 -28.76 -3.08 -11.71
N THR A 31 -29.65 -2.13 -11.99
CA THR A 31 -29.62 -1.37 -13.25
C THR A 31 -28.42 -0.43 -13.34
N THR A 32 -28.06 0.27 -12.25
CA THR A 32 -26.89 1.16 -12.24
C THR A 32 -25.59 0.37 -12.32
N SER A 33 -25.52 -0.83 -11.73
CA SER A 33 -24.37 -1.72 -11.82
C SER A 33 -24.17 -2.28 -13.22
N VAL A 34 -25.22 -2.66 -13.92
CA VAL A 34 -25.15 -3.17 -15.31
C VAL A 34 -24.79 -2.04 -16.28
N VAL A 35 -25.39 -0.87 -16.15
CA VAL A 35 -25.07 0.29 -17.00
C VAL A 35 -23.68 0.84 -16.68
N GLY A 36 -23.28 0.88 -15.41
CA GLY A 36 -21.94 1.27 -15.00
C GLY A 36 -20.86 0.31 -15.51
N TYR A 37 -21.12 -1.00 -15.49
CA TYR A 37 -20.22 -2.02 -16.03
C TYR A 37 -20.10 -1.95 -17.54
N GLN A 38 -21.21 -1.77 -18.27
CA GLN A 38 -21.19 -1.62 -19.73
C GLN A 38 -20.52 -0.31 -20.16
N THR A 39 -20.76 0.81 -19.49
CA THR A 39 -20.05 2.08 -19.75
C THR A 39 -18.58 2.02 -19.32
N TRP A 40 -18.25 1.26 -18.29
CA TRP A 40 -16.87 1.01 -17.91
C TRP A 40 -16.16 0.11 -18.92
N GLN A 41 -16.79 -0.98 -19.37
CA GLN A 41 -16.24 -1.83 -20.44
C GLN A 41 -16.06 -1.08 -21.77
N THR A 42 -17.01 -0.26 -22.18
CA THR A 42 -16.91 0.54 -23.42
C THR A 42 -15.86 1.63 -23.30
N ARG A 43 -15.78 2.36 -22.17
CA ARG A 43 -14.70 3.32 -21.92
C ARG A 43 -13.35 2.65 -21.73
N TRP A 44 -13.30 1.45 -21.18
CA TRP A 44 -12.08 0.68 -21.01
C TRP A 44 -11.58 0.13 -22.35
N SER A 45 -12.48 -0.40 -23.19
CA SER A 45 -12.17 -0.86 -24.55
C SER A 45 -11.72 0.30 -25.45
N SER A 46 -12.37 1.46 -25.39
CA SER A 46 -11.96 2.63 -26.16
C SER A 46 -10.63 3.24 -25.67
N ARG A 47 -10.33 3.18 -24.37
CA ARG A 47 -9.01 3.57 -23.86
C ARG A 47 -7.91 2.55 -24.19
N GLN A 48 -8.24 1.27 -24.31
CA GLN A 48 -7.29 0.27 -24.81
C GLN A 48 -6.94 0.48 -26.27
N GLN A 49 -7.90 0.91 -27.11
CA GLN A 49 -7.62 1.22 -28.51
C GLN A 49 -6.68 2.43 -28.70
N VAL A 50 -6.63 3.36 -27.77
CA VAL A 50 -5.72 4.52 -27.81
C VAL A 50 -4.34 4.18 -27.22
N SER A 51 -4.22 3.15 -26.37
CA SER A 51 -2.94 2.71 -25.81
C SER A 51 -2.33 1.47 -26.49
N THR A 52 -3.01 0.95 -27.49
CA THR A 52 -2.43 -0.09 -28.36
C THR A 52 -1.50 0.60 -29.35
N ILE A 53 -0.27 0.84 -28.96
CA ILE A 53 0.83 0.98 -29.90
C ILE A 53 0.90 -0.38 -30.62
N THR A 54 0.41 -0.39 -31.82
CA THR A 54 0.46 -1.50 -32.75
C THR A 54 1.91 -1.90 -32.98
N THR A 55 2.37 -2.98 -32.37
CA THR A 55 3.52 -3.71 -32.84
C THR A 55 3.17 -5.18 -32.88
N THR A 56 2.36 -5.53 -33.88
CA THR A 56 2.46 -6.84 -34.51
C THR A 56 3.66 -6.79 -35.43
N LYS A 57 4.70 -7.55 -35.13
CA LYS A 57 5.53 -8.15 -36.16
C LYS A 57 6.03 -9.49 -35.64
N ASP A 58 5.53 -10.49 -36.30
CA ASP A 58 6.03 -11.84 -36.32
C ASP A 58 7.52 -11.86 -36.68
N LEU A 59 8.25 -12.81 -36.14
CA LEU A 59 9.63 -13.08 -36.49
C LEU A 59 9.73 -13.31 -38.03
N PRO A 60 10.59 -12.62 -38.74
CA PRO A 60 10.74 -12.87 -40.19
C PRO A 60 11.66 -14.06 -40.44
N VAL A 61 11.17 -14.95 -41.29
CA VAL A 61 11.97 -15.77 -42.20
C VAL A 61 12.64 -14.82 -43.18
N GLN A 62 13.92 -15.08 -43.47
CA GLN A 62 14.78 -14.33 -44.36
C GLN A 62 14.17 -14.11 -45.74
N GLY A 63 14.37 -12.91 -46.31
CA GLY A 63 14.19 -12.65 -47.72
C GLY A 63 13.92 -11.19 -48.07
N GLU A 64 14.95 -10.51 -48.54
CA GLU A 64 15.00 -9.43 -49.55
C GLU A 64 14.45 -8.01 -49.25
N THR A 65 15.36 -7.10 -49.51
CA THR A 65 15.42 -5.65 -49.62
C THR A 65 14.30 -4.95 -50.38
N THR A 66 13.84 -3.80 -49.86
CA THR A 66 13.79 -2.51 -50.60
C THR A 66 13.47 -1.35 -49.64
N GLU A 67 14.15 -0.23 -49.83
CA GLU A 67 14.12 1.03 -49.11
C GLU A 67 12.79 1.79 -49.28
N SER A 68 12.32 2.44 -48.21
CA SER A 68 11.78 3.82 -48.25
C SER A 68 11.66 4.41 -46.85
N GLU A 69 12.29 5.55 -46.68
CA GLU A 69 12.30 6.39 -45.47
C GLU A 69 10.91 6.89 -45.10
N SER A 70 10.56 6.78 -43.80
CA SER A 70 9.74 7.78 -43.11
C SER A 70 10.15 7.82 -41.62
N THR A 71 10.79 8.89 -41.27
CA THR A 71 11.32 9.20 -39.95
C THR A 71 10.19 9.50 -38.98
N ASN A 72 9.89 8.56 -38.08
CA ASN A 72 9.27 8.81 -36.78
C ASN A 72 10.24 8.32 -35.69
N PRO A 73 10.59 9.09 -34.69
CA PRO A 73 11.44 8.63 -33.61
C PRO A 73 10.64 7.66 -32.74
N SER A 74 10.54 6.41 -33.16
CA SER A 74 10.05 5.33 -32.31
C SER A 74 11.15 5.00 -31.31
N THR A 75 10.90 5.26 -30.05
CA THR A 75 11.68 4.75 -28.92
C THR A 75 11.56 3.22 -28.87
N ASN A 76 12.23 2.52 -29.77
CA ASN A 76 12.48 1.10 -29.62
C ASN A 76 13.58 0.94 -28.55
N GLN A 77 13.19 0.96 -27.27
CA GLN A 77 14.03 0.42 -26.22
C GLN A 77 14.00 -1.10 -26.37
N ASP A 78 15.11 -1.69 -26.79
CA ASP A 78 15.26 -3.15 -26.84
C ASP A 78 15.35 -3.69 -25.39
N TRP A 79 14.19 -4.08 -24.86
CA TRP A 79 14.12 -4.77 -23.57
C TRP A 79 14.69 -6.18 -23.73
N ASN A 80 15.79 -6.49 -23.03
CA ASN A 80 16.45 -7.79 -23.11
C ASN A 80 16.00 -8.77 -22.02
N ARG A 81 15.20 -8.32 -21.04
CA ARG A 81 14.67 -9.18 -19.97
C ARG A 81 13.20 -8.91 -19.69
N ILE A 82 12.43 -9.99 -19.57
CA ILE A 82 10.99 -9.97 -19.30
C ILE A 82 10.72 -10.91 -18.12
N VAL A 83 10.07 -10.40 -17.07
CA VAL A 83 9.69 -11.16 -15.89
C VAL A 83 8.16 -11.14 -15.76
N GLU A 84 7.51 -12.32 -15.79
CA GLU A 84 6.09 -12.42 -15.50
C GLU A 84 5.84 -12.16 -14.02
N LEU A 85 4.94 -11.22 -13.70
CA LEU A 85 4.61 -10.83 -12.33
C LEU A 85 3.63 -11.84 -11.69
N LEU A 86 3.63 -11.90 -10.35
CA LEU A 86 2.74 -12.78 -9.60
C LEU A 86 1.26 -12.36 -9.77
N PRO A 87 0.30 -13.27 -9.57
CA PRO A 87 -1.14 -12.93 -9.64
C PRO A 87 -1.53 -11.78 -8.70
N ILE A 88 -0.93 -11.69 -7.51
CA ILE A 88 -1.15 -10.58 -6.58
C ILE A 88 -0.62 -9.26 -7.14
N GLU A 89 0.47 -9.28 -7.90
CA GLU A 89 1.06 -8.10 -8.54
C GLU A 89 0.20 -7.61 -9.71
N ASN A 90 -0.52 -8.53 -10.40
CA ASN A 90 -1.56 -8.15 -11.37
C ASN A 90 -2.67 -7.35 -10.70
N TRP A 91 -3.12 -7.77 -9.50
CA TRP A 91 -4.10 -7.02 -8.72
C TRP A 91 -3.56 -5.62 -8.37
N SER A 92 -2.34 -5.56 -7.83
CA SER A 92 -1.70 -4.30 -7.45
C SER A 92 -1.52 -3.35 -8.63
N TYR A 93 -1.21 -3.86 -9.82
CA TYR A 93 -1.14 -3.06 -11.04
C TYR A 93 -2.46 -2.35 -11.37
N HIS A 94 -3.60 -3.02 -11.13
CA HIS A 94 -4.90 -2.47 -11.47
C HIS A 94 -5.51 -1.60 -10.36
N PHE A 95 -5.23 -1.90 -9.10
CA PHE A 95 -6.01 -1.35 -7.99
C PHE A 95 -5.18 -0.57 -6.97
N ASP A 96 -3.94 -0.97 -6.71
CA ASP A 96 -3.17 -0.33 -5.65
C ASP A 96 -2.47 0.96 -6.11
N PRO A 97 -2.44 2.00 -5.28
CA PRO A 97 -1.60 3.16 -5.50
C PRO A 97 -0.13 2.81 -5.24
N PRO A 98 0.82 3.63 -5.71
CA PRO A 98 2.22 3.51 -5.33
C PRO A 98 2.41 3.57 -3.81
N ILE A 99 3.32 2.74 -3.28
CA ILE A 99 3.77 2.85 -1.89
C ILE A 99 4.59 4.12 -1.78
N THR A 100 4.26 4.98 -0.82
CA THR A 100 4.95 6.27 -0.65
C THR A 100 5.22 6.55 0.83
N THR A 101 6.44 7.01 1.13
CA THR A 101 6.82 7.56 2.44
C THR A 101 7.39 8.96 2.29
N LEU A 102 7.29 9.73 3.35
CA LEU A 102 7.98 10.99 3.53
C LEU A 102 8.91 10.83 4.72
N THR A 103 10.19 11.11 4.53
CA THR A 103 11.20 11.21 5.60
C THR A 103 11.63 12.65 5.72
N TRP A 104 11.59 13.18 6.92
CA TRP A 104 11.99 14.55 7.22
C TRP A 104 13.39 14.55 7.83
N PHE A 105 14.27 15.37 7.26
CA PHE A 105 15.65 15.48 7.68
C PHE A 105 16.02 16.89 8.14
N CYS A 106 16.91 16.95 9.15
CA CYS A 106 17.73 18.11 9.43
C CYS A 106 19.04 17.95 8.64
N GLY A 107 19.37 18.92 7.78
CA GLY A 107 20.56 18.90 6.93
C GLY A 107 20.43 19.78 5.70
N ASP A 108 21.52 19.86 4.93
CA ASP A 108 21.57 20.61 3.69
C ASP A 108 20.99 19.80 2.52
N HIS A 109 19.85 20.23 2.00
CA HIS A 109 19.16 19.52 0.90
C HIS A 109 19.99 19.45 -0.39
N THR A 110 20.90 20.41 -0.62
CA THR A 110 21.72 20.44 -1.84
C THR A 110 22.81 19.36 -1.78
N LYS A 111 23.47 19.22 -0.63
CA LYS A 111 24.43 18.14 -0.39
C LYS A 111 23.74 16.79 -0.40
N ALA A 112 22.59 16.68 0.28
CA ALA A 112 21.78 15.47 0.27
C ALA A 112 21.36 15.07 -1.17
N ALA A 113 20.99 16.04 -2.02
CA ALA A 113 20.63 15.75 -3.41
C ALA A 113 21.79 15.17 -4.22
N GLN A 114 23.02 15.64 -3.99
CA GLN A 114 24.22 15.08 -4.63
C GLN A 114 24.48 13.63 -4.21
N ILE A 115 24.42 13.36 -2.89
CA ILE A 115 24.62 12.01 -2.33
C ILE A 115 23.54 11.07 -2.84
N LEU A 116 22.26 11.49 -2.76
CA LEU A 116 21.14 10.67 -3.20
C LEU A 116 21.17 10.39 -4.71
N ARG A 117 21.62 11.36 -5.52
CA ARG A 117 21.81 11.16 -6.95
C ARG A 117 22.81 10.04 -7.24
N HIS A 118 23.95 10.05 -6.55
CA HIS A 118 24.95 9.01 -6.68
C HIS A 118 24.42 7.65 -6.20
N ARG A 119 23.68 7.62 -5.07
CA ARG A 119 23.03 6.39 -4.56
C ARG A 119 21.99 5.85 -5.54
N VAL A 120 21.13 6.70 -6.12
CA VAL A 120 20.16 6.29 -7.15
C VAL A 120 20.87 5.65 -8.33
N GLN A 121 21.99 6.21 -8.78
CA GLN A 121 22.79 5.63 -9.86
C GLN A 121 23.33 4.23 -9.50
N GLN A 122 23.89 4.07 -8.30
CA GLN A 122 24.39 2.79 -7.82
C GLN A 122 23.26 1.75 -7.66
N ILE A 123 22.08 2.18 -7.14
CA ILE A 123 20.92 1.30 -6.97
C ILE A 123 20.44 0.80 -8.34
N LEU A 124 20.33 1.68 -9.33
CA LEU A 124 19.91 1.32 -10.70
C LEU A 124 20.92 0.38 -11.35
N TYR A 125 22.21 0.58 -11.11
CA TYR A 125 23.26 -0.28 -11.63
C TYR A 125 23.14 -1.71 -11.07
N GLN A 126 22.97 -1.86 -9.76
CA GLN A 126 22.83 -3.17 -9.09
C GLN A 126 21.45 -3.79 -9.28
N ASN A 127 20.43 -2.97 -9.50
CA ASN A 127 19.03 -3.37 -9.63
C ASN A 127 18.40 -2.75 -10.90
N PRO A 128 18.88 -3.17 -12.10
CA PRO A 128 18.48 -2.54 -13.38
C PRO A 128 16.97 -2.64 -13.66
N TRP A 129 16.29 -3.61 -13.04
CA TRP A 129 14.85 -3.77 -13.13
C TRP A 129 14.05 -2.56 -12.59
N LEU A 130 14.65 -1.75 -11.71
CA LEU A 130 14.03 -0.51 -11.22
C LEU A 130 13.97 0.59 -12.30
N GLY A 131 14.83 0.53 -13.32
CA GLY A 131 14.79 1.39 -14.52
C GLY A 131 13.86 0.89 -15.61
N GLY A 132 13.16 -0.22 -15.38
CA GLY A 132 12.24 -0.83 -16.32
C GLY A 132 10.85 -0.22 -16.35
N SER A 133 9.92 -0.97 -16.94
CA SER A 133 8.51 -0.61 -17.05
C SER A 133 7.60 -1.82 -16.80
N VAL A 134 6.37 -1.56 -16.37
CA VAL A 134 5.36 -2.61 -16.21
C VAL A 134 4.39 -2.56 -17.38
N VAL A 135 4.26 -3.67 -18.10
CA VAL A 135 3.44 -3.80 -19.30
C VAL A 135 2.39 -4.90 -19.14
N LEU A 136 1.19 -4.64 -19.69
CA LEU A 136 0.11 -5.62 -19.72
C LEU A 136 0.08 -6.28 -21.10
N ARG A 137 0.26 -7.61 -21.16
CA ARG A 137 0.18 -8.42 -22.38
C ARG A 137 -0.71 -9.63 -22.12
N GLN A 138 -1.70 -9.90 -22.97
CA GLN A 138 -2.58 -11.07 -22.87
C GLN A 138 -3.18 -11.29 -21.46
N LYS A 139 -3.62 -10.20 -20.80
CA LYS A 139 -4.18 -10.19 -19.43
C LYS A 139 -3.18 -10.52 -18.31
N LYS A 140 -1.92 -10.68 -18.61
CA LYS A 140 -0.82 -10.85 -17.64
C LYS A 140 0.03 -9.59 -17.60
N VAL A 141 0.57 -9.29 -16.43
CA VAL A 141 1.45 -8.15 -16.22
C VAL A 141 2.89 -8.63 -16.20
N TYR A 142 3.75 -7.90 -16.89
CA TYR A 142 5.17 -8.21 -17.00
C TYR A 142 6.00 -7.00 -16.61
N LEU A 143 7.09 -7.25 -15.92
CA LEU A 143 8.16 -6.29 -15.72
C LEU A 143 9.15 -6.47 -16.87
N VAL A 144 9.45 -5.40 -17.61
CA VAL A 144 10.38 -5.39 -18.74
C VAL A 144 11.50 -4.40 -18.45
N PHE A 145 12.74 -4.82 -18.67
CA PHE A 145 13.93 -4.00 -18.44
C PHE A 145 15.12 -4.48 -19.24
N SER A 146 16.14 -3.63 -19.37
CA SER A 146 17.43 -3.98 -20.00
C SER A 146 18.47 -4.23 -18.92
N HIS A 147 19.28 -5.25 -19.09
CA HIS A 147 20.54 -5.40 -18.34
C HIS A 147 21.57 -4.42 -18.88
N TYR A 148 22.38 -3.92 -18.00
CA TYR A 148 23.55 -3.14 -18.38
C TYR A 148 24.67 -4.12 -18.66
N ASP A 149 25.09 -4.22 -19.93
CA ASP A 149 26.31 -4.93 -20.29
C ASP A 149 27.51 -4.03 -19.95
N THR A 150 28.45 -4.55 -19.19
CA THR A 150 29.76 -3.94 -19.06
C THR A 150 30.59 -4.40 -20.27
N ASP A 151 31.11 -3.46 -21.03
CA ASP A 151 32.08 -3.78 -22.07
C ASP A 151 33.32 -4.45 -21.47
N VAL A 152 34.07 -5.14 -22.31
CA VAL A 152 35.28 -5.90 -21.96
C VAL A 152 36.34 -5.03 -21.24
N ASP A 153 36.28 -3.72 -21.41
CA ASP A 153 37.14 -2.72 -20.78
C ASP A 153 36.58 -2.13 -19.47
N GLY A 154 35.41 -2.62 -19.01
CA GLY A 154 34.75 -2.12 -17.82
C GLY A 154 34.02 -0.79 -18.01
N SER A 155 33.99 -0.24 -19.22
CA SER A 155 33.15 0.91 -19.54
C SER A 155 31.69 0.47 -19.67
N VAL A 156 30.81 1.17 -18.95
CA VAL A 156 29.36 0.95 -19.05
C VAL A 156 28.87 1.66 -20.31
N THR A 157 28.84 0.95 -21.43
CA THR A 157 28.16 1.41 -22.66
C THR A 157 26.65 1.22 -22.52
N SER A 158 26.10 1.76 -21.44
CA SER A 158 24.68 1.71 -21.23
C SER A 158 23.99 2.92 -21.84
N PRO A 159 22.77 2.78 -22.39
CA PRO A 159 21.92 3.93 -22.56
C PRO A 159 21.86 4.62 -21.19
N MET A 160 22.35 5.85 -21.15
CA MET A 160 22.55 6.69 -19.98
C MET A 160 21.47 6.39 -18.94
N LEU A 161 21.87 5.77 -17.81
CA LEU A 161 20.98 5.52 -16.68
C LEU A 161 20.14 6.79 -16.51
N GLN A 162 18.84 6.73 -16.78
CA GLN A 162 17.96 7.90 -16.70
C GLN A 162 17.76 8.28 -15.23
N VAL A 163 18.89 8.51 -14.53
CA VAL A 163 18.91 8.89 -13.11
C VAL A 163 17.95 10.04 -12.85
N ASP A 164 17.88 11.00 -13.80
CA ASP A 164 16.97 12.14 -13.71
C ASP A 164 15.49 11.76 -13.76
N HIS A 165 15.15 10.58 -14.26
CA HIS A 165 13.78 10.06 -14.20
C HIS A 165 13.39 9.60 -12.79
N HIS A 166 14.40 9.17 -12.02
CA HIS A 166 14.20 8.58 -10.69
C HIS A 166 14.47 9.52 -9.54
N ILE A 167 15.15 10.68 -9.78
CA ILE A 167 15.40 11.68 -8.76
C ILE A 167 14.93 13.06 -9.23
N ARG A 168 14.15 13.71 -8.37
CA ARG A 168 13.68 15.08 -8.56
C ARG A 168 14.15 15.93 -7.39
N HIS A 169 14.84 17.01 -7.66
CA HIS A 169 15.25 17.96 -6.66
C HIS A 169 14.60 19.31 -6.95
N VAL A 170 13.82 19.81 -6.00
CA VAL A 170 13.26 21.18 -6.04
C VAL A 170 14.31 22.11 -5.45
N SER A 171 15.08 22.75 -6.31
CA SER A 171 16.21 23.61 -5.89
C SER A 171 15.76 24.96 -5.32
N THR A 172 14.61 25.47 -5.77
CA THR A 172 14.08 26.76 -5.36
C THR A 172 13.16 26.58 -4.14
N PRO A 173 13.51 27.10 -2.96
CA PRO A 173 12.68 26.92 -1.76
C PRO A 173 11.26 27.48 -1.90
N ASN A 174 11.07 28.53 -2.68
CA ASN A 174 9.77 29.13 -2.92
C ASN A 174 8.82 28.20 -3.69
N ASP A 175 9.35 27.29 -4.50
CA ASP A 175 8.57 26.30 -5.24
C ASP A 175 8.22 25.08 -4.38
N SER A 176 8.78 24.99 -3.17
CA SER A 176 8.44 23.94 -2.23
C SER A 176 7.08 24.19 -1.59
N PRO A 177 6.17 23.20 -1.58
CA PRO A 177 4.88 23.32 -0.91
C PRO A 177 4.99 23.16 0.61
N ILE A 178 6.16 22.73 1.11
CA ILE A 178 6.34 22.38 2.51
C ILE A 178 6.93 23.59 3.26
N ALA A 179 6.15 24.07 4.23
CA ALA A 179 6.61 25.06 5.20
C ALA A 179 6.55 24.43 6.60
N MET A 180 7.67 24.49 7.31
CA MET A 180 7.72 24.07 8.70
C MET A 180 7.04 25.12 9.57
N LYS A 181 5.92 24.77 10.18
CA LYS A 181 5.28 25.58 11.22
C LYS A 181 5.17 24.72 12.45
N ALA A 182 6.05 24.93 13.41
CA ALA A 182 6.04 24.18 14.66
C ALA A 182 4.64 24.19 15.30
N GLY A 183 4.17 22.99 15.67
CA GLY A 183 2.90 22.80 16.36
C GLY A 183 1.63 22.96 15.50
N THR A 184 1.72 23.09 14.16
CA THR A 184 0.54 23.30 13.31
C THR A 184 0.39 22.35 12.12
N THR A 185 1.47 21.69 11.70
CA THR A 185 1.44 20.84 10.49
C THR A 185 0.92 19.44 10.80
N THR A 186 -0.20 19.09 10.22
CA THR A 186 -0.78 17.73 10.34
C THR A 186 -0.27 16.78 9.26
N ILE A 187 -0.44 15.47 9.47
CA ILE A 187 -0.16 14.46 8.42
C ILE A 187 -0.99 14.73 7.16
N GLN A 188 -2.24 15.16 7.33
CA GLN A 188 -3.11 15.46 6.20
C GLN A 188 -2.60 16.66 5.40
N ASP A 189 -2.08 17.69 6.07
CA ASP A 189 -1.49 18.86 5.39
C ASP A 189 -0.26 18.47 4.59
N LEU A 190 0.64 17.65 5.18
CA LEU A 190 1.81 17.13 4.47
C LEU A 190 1.41 16.22 3.31
N SER A 191 0.42 15.37 3.51
CA SER A 191 -0.11 14.50 2.46
C SER A 191 -0.64 15.32 1.29
N ASN A 192 -1.45 16.34 1.54
CA ASN A 192 -2.01 17.20 0.50
C ASN A 192 -0.93 18.02 -0.21
N ALA A 193 -0.03 18.67 0.54
CA ALA A 193 1.03 19.49 0.02
C ALA A 193 2.00 18.73 -0.89
N THR A 194 2.27 17.45 -0.57
CA THR A 194 3.24 16.63 -1.30
C THR A 194 2.65 15.83 -2.44
N ARG A 195 1.33 15.86 -2.67
CA ARG A 195 0.64 15.03 -3.68
C ARG A 195 1.23 15.15 -5.08
N ALA A 196 1.55 16.35 -5.54
CA ALA A 196 2.12 16.61 -6.87
C ALA A 196 3.56 16.10 -7.05
N TYR A 197 4.20 15.71 -5.96
CA TYR A 197 5.60 15.26 -5.92
C TYR A 197 5.76 13.74 -5.78
N ARG A 198 4.64 13.02 -5.70
CA ARG A 198 4.59 11.55 -5.65
C ARG A 198 4.39 10.97 -7.04
N LEU A 199 4.65 9.69 -7.18
CA LEU A 199 4.22 8.97 -8.37
C LEU A 199 2.70 8.82 -8.35
N SER A 200 2.06 9.24 -9.45
CA SER A 200 0.70 8.82 -9.72
C SER A 200 0.68 7.35 -10.17
N LYS A 201 -0.48 6.70 -10.07
CA LYS A 201 -0.64 5.32 -10.55
C LYS A 201 -0.31 5.16 -12.04
N GLN A 202 -0.55 6.19 -12.85
CA GLN A 202 -0.24 6.16 -14.28
C GLN A 202 1.27 6.29 -14.52
N GLU A 203 1.94 7.21 -13.85
CA GLU A 203 3.40 7.39 -13.95
C GLU A 203 4.15 6.16 -13.45
N ALA A 204 3.66 5.48 -12.40
CA ALA A 204 4.28 4.30 -11.81
C ALA A 204 4.38 3.08 -12.74
N ARG A 205 3.78 3.13 -13.93
CA ARG A 205 3.91 2.09 -14.96
C ARG A 205 5.19 2.21 -15.78
N THR A 206 5.69 3.42 -15.94
CA THR A 206 6.89 3.76 -16.75
C THR A 206 8.05 4.27 -15.91
N CYS A 207 7.77 4.83 -14.73
CA CYS A 207 8.76 5.19 -13.72
C CYS A 207 8.45 4.36 -12.47
N LEU A 208 9.12 3.23 -12.30
CA LEU A 208 8.76 2.24 -11.27
C LEU A 208 9.01 2.73 -9.83
N TRP A 209 9.92 3.68 -9.66
CA TRP A 209 10.17 4.34 -8.39
C TRP A 209 10.72 5.75 -8.61
N ARG A 210 10.49 6.65 -7.66
CA ARG A 210 10.96 8.02 -7.70
C ARG A 210 11.31 8.51 -6.31
N VAL A 211 12.40 9.26 -6.25
CA VAL A 211 12.86 9.99 -5.09
C VAL A 211 12.67 11.48 -5.36
N THR A 212 12.03 12.21 -4.46
CA THR A 212 11.85 13.66 -4.58
C THR A 212 12.35 14.34 -3.32
N ILE A 213 13.23 15.34 -3.48
CA ILE A 213 13.83 16.14 -2.42
C ILE A 213 13.15 17.49 -2.43
N LEU A 214 12.52 17.86 -1.32
CA LEU A 214 11.80 19.12 -1.14
C LEU A 214 12.42 19.90 0.01
N PRO A 215 13.08 21.05 -0.22
CA PRO A 215 13.56 21.91 0.85
C PRO A 215 12.39 22.45 1.68
N CYS A 216 12.62 22.71 2.96
CA CYS A 216 11.66 23.46 3.76
C CYS A 216 11.62 24.92 3.30
N ARG A 217 10.44 25.45 2.99
CA ARG A 217 10.30 26.83 2.48
C ARG A 217 10.87 27.88 3.45
N ASN A 218 10.65 27.71 4.74
CA ASN A 218 11.03 28.70 5.76
C ASN A 218 12.50 28.54 6.20
N GLU A 219 13.04 27.33 6.19
CA GLU A 219 14.39 26.98 6.65
C GLU A 219 15.07 26.01 5.66
N PRO A 220 15.28 26.41 4.40
CA PRO A 220 15.70 25.50 3.34
C PRO A 220 17.11 24.97 3.52
N THR A 221 17.99 25.70 4.21
CA THR A 221 19.36 25.27 4.50
C THR A 221 19.46 24.29 5.68
N LYS A 222 18.37 24.14 6.45
CA LYS A 222 18.35 23.36 7.67
C LYS A 222 17.46 22.13 7.59
N TYR A 223 16.36 22.19 6.84
CA TYR A 223 15.39 21.11 6.80
C TYR A 223 14.93 20.79 5.38
N PHE A 224 14.70 19.54 5.11
CA PHE A 224 14.12 19.06 3.86
C PHE A 224 13.31 17.78 4.06
N ALA A 225 12.41 17.50 3.13
CA ALA A 225 11.69 16.24 3.06
C ALA A 225 12.21 15.41 1.89
N LEU A 226 12.41 14.13 2.14
CA LEU A 226 12.66 13.09 1.15
C LEU A 226 11.39 12.30 0.93
N ILE A 227 10.83 12.35 -0.27
CA ILE A 227 9.67 11.55 -0.66
C ILE A 227 10.16 10.42 -1.56
N MET A 228 9.90 9.19 -1.16
CA MET A 228 10.13 8.03 -2.00
C MET A 228 8.79 7.39 -2.37
N SER A 229 8.56 7.17 -3.65
CA SER A 229 7.37 6.48 -4.19
C SER A 229 7.81 5.29 -5.04
N MET A 230 7.12 4.14 -4.93
CA MET A 230 7.39 2.94 -5.70
C MET A 230 6.08 2.31 -6.20
N CYS A 231 6.08 1.84 -7.43
CA CYS A 231 4.97 1.07 -8.01
C CYS A 231 4.68 -0.19 -7.18
N HIS A 232 3.46 -0.33 -6.68
CA HIS A 232 3.10 -1.47 -5.85
C HIS A 232 3.07 -2.81 -6.63
N ALA A 233 2.97 -2.77 -7.96
CA ALA A 233 3.02 -3.97 -8.77
C ALA A 233 4.39 -4.65 -8.82
N ILE A 234 5.48 -3.94 -8.49
CA ILE A 234 6.83 -4.50 -8.52
C ILE A 234 7.34 -4.93 -7.15
N GLY A 235 6.65 -4.56 -6.08
CA GLY A 235 7.08 -4.91 -4.73
C GLY A 235 6.15 -4.39 -3.64
N ASP A 236 6.20 -5.09 -2.53
CA ASP A 236 5.48 -4.79 -1.29
C ASP A 236 6.29 -3.86 -0.37
N GLY A 237 5.77 -3.63 0.84
CA GLY A 237 6.45 -2.83 1.86
C GLY A 237 7.86 -3.31 2.19
N HIS A 238 8.12 -4.64 2.17
CA HIS A 238 9.46 -5.17 2.39
C HIS A 238 10.43 -4.75 1.26
N THR A 239 10.04 -4.94 0.00
CA THR A 239 10.83 -4.51 -1.17
C THR A 239 11.05 -2.99 -1.15
N PHE A 240 10.01 -2.22 -0.84
CA PHE A 240 10.09 -0.78 -0.71
C PHE A 240 11.15 -0.36 0.32
N TYR A 241 11.09 -0.91 1.53
CA TYR A 241 12.05 -0.56 2.58
C TYR A 241 13.46 -1.12 2.35
N ALA A 242 13.60 -2.21 1.59
CA ALA A 242 14.92 -2.66 1.14
C ALA A 242 15.59 -1.61 0.24
N ILE A 243 14.85 -1.06 -0.74
CA ILE A 243 15.34 0.00 -1.63
C ILE A 243 15.56 1.31 -0.84
N HIS A 244 14.65 1.66 0.06
CA HIS A 244 14.78 2.85 0.91
C HIS A 244 16.03 2.80 1.79
N ARG A 245 16.35 1.62 2.34
CA ARG A 245 17.58 1.41 3.10
C ARG A 245 18.82 1.61 2.22
N MET A 246 18.84 1.04 1.00
CA MET A 246 19.96 1.27 0.06
C MET A 246 20.12 2.75 -0.25
N LEU A 247 19.03 3.50 -0.34
CA LEU A 247 19.05 4.93 -0.62
C LEU A 247 19.61 5.77 0.53
N CYS A 248 19.27 5.42 1.77
CA CYS A 248 19.58 6.20 2.97
C CYS A 248 20.67 5.54 3.85
N SER A 249 21.45 4.57 3.37
CA SER A 249 22.60 4.04 4.09
C SER A 249 23.79 4.96 3.91
N SER A 250 24.53 5.22 5.01
CA SER A 250 25.81 5.93 4.97
C SER A 250 26.94 5.02 4.48
N GLY A 251 27.97 5.63 3.91
CA GLY A 251 29.23 4.98 3.62
C GLY A 251 29.30 4.17 2.33
N GLU A 252 30.39 3.45 2.20
CA GLU A 252 30.75 2.62 1.03
C GLU A 252 30.06 1.22 1.07
N GLU A 253 28.99 1.03 1.84
CA GLU A 253 28.29 -0.25 1.83
C GLU A 253 27.86 -0.62 0.42
N SER A 254 28.25 -1.82 0.01
CA SER A 254 27.86 -2.36 -1.31
C SER A 254 26.35 -2.48 -1.38
N ILE A 255 25.76 -1.90 -2.42
CA ILE A 255 24.32 -2.01 -2.68
C ILE A 255 24.01 -3.44 -3.12
N PRO A 256 23.14 -4.16 -2.41
CA PRO A 256 22.80 -5.53 -2.79
C PRO A 256 21.93 -5.56 -4.06
N ALA A 257 22.17 -6.56 -4.90
CA ALA A 257 21.29 -6.91 -5.99
C ALA A 257 20.13 -7.75 -5.46
N LEU A 258 18.90 -7.26 -5.60
CA LEU A 258 17.72 -8.02 -5.22
C LEU A 258 17.36 -9.05 -6.32
N LEU A 259 16.84 -10.20 -5.88
CA LEU A 259 16.36 -11.25 -6.77
C LEU A 259 15.01 -10.83 -7.37
N VAL A 260 15.02 -10.49 -8.66
CA VAL A 260 13.84 -9.97 -9.36
C VAL A 260 12.94 -11.06 -9.94
N ASP A 261 13.49 -12.25 -10.16
CA ASP A 261 12.72 -13.37 -10.68
C ASP A 261 11.64 -13.81 -9.69
N ARG A 262 10.44 -13.99 -10.20
CA ARG A 262 9.29 -14.35 -9.37
C ARG A 262 9.23 -15.84 -9.13
N ILE A 263 9.01 -16.22 -7.87
CA ILE A 263 8.75 -17.62 -7.49
C ILE A 263 7.30 -17.92 -7.87
N GLN A 264 7.08 -18.44 -9.08
CA GLN A 264 5.73 -18.66 -9.61
C GLN A 264 4.91 -19.65 -8.79
N THR A 265 5.56 -20.60 -8.09
CA THR A 265 4.91 -21.53 -7.16
C THR A 265 4.54 -20.91 -5.81
N SER A 266 4.90 -19.65 -5.56
CA SER A 266 4.63 -18.96 -4.29
C SER A 266 3.16 -18.98 -3.91
N GLN A 267 2.26 -18.81 -4.87
CA GLN A 267 0.83 -18.84 -4.63
C GLN A 267 0.36 -20.21 -4.15
N ASP A 268 0.81 -21.28 -4.80
CA ASP A 268 0.44 -22.66 -4.43
C ASP A 268 0.95 -23.02 -3.03
N GLN A 269 2.18 -22.60 -2.70
CA GLN A 269 2.76 -22.79 -1.37
C GLN A 269 1.99 -22.01 -0.30
N GLN A 270 1.54 -20.79 -0.60
CA GLN A 270 0.69 -20.00 0.30
C GLN A 270 -0.69 -20.65 0.49
N ILE A 271 -1.29 -21.22 -0.58
CA ILE A 271 -2.56 -21.96 -0.51
C ILE A 271 -2.42 -23.19 0.41
N GLN A 272 -1.31 -23.90 0.34
CA GLN A 272 -1.06 -25.05 1.22
C GLN A 272 -1.00 -24.64 2.71
N LEU A 273 -0.42 -23.48 3.01
CA LEU A 273 -0.30 -22.97 4.39
C LEU A 273 -1.60 -22.36 4.93
N LEU A 274 -2.20 -21.47 4.16
CA LEU A 274 -3.40 -20.73 4.58
C LEU A 274 -4.68 -21.56 4.44
N GLY A 275 -4.70 -22.46 3.46
CA GLY A 275 -5.89 -23.19 3.04
C GLY A 275 -6.54 -22.57 1.80
N LYS A 276 -7.15 -23.43 0.98
CA LYS A 276 -7.79 -23.03 -0.29
C LYS A 276 -8.90 -21.99 -0.10
N GLU A 277 -9.69 -22.13 0.94
CA GLU A 277 -10.82 -21.25 1.25
C GLU A 277 -10.37 -19.80 1.54
N GLU A 278 -9.24 -19.63 2.26
CA GLU A 278 -8.67 -18.30 2.51
C GLU A 278 -8.23 -17.63 1.22
N PHE A 279 -7.78 -18.43 0.27
CA PHE A 279 -7.30 -17.95 -1.03
C PHE A 279 -8.45 -17.57 -1.95
N GLU A 280 -9.51 -18.38 -2.00
CA GLU A 280 -10.72 -18.14 -2.77
C GLU A 280 -11.45 -16.85 -2.37
N LEU A 281 -11.30 -16.41 -1.11
CA LEU A 281 -11.79 -15.10 -0.68
C LEU A 281 -11.16 -13.95 -1.47
N LYS A 282 -9.90 -14.09 -1.85
CA LYS A 282 -9.12 -13.04 -2.52
C LYS A 282 -9.45 -12.96 -4.02
N ASP A 283 -9.62 -14.11 -4.67
CA ASP A 283 -9.90 -14.18 -6.10
C ASP A 283 -11.39 -14.08 -6.42
N SER A 284 -12.24 -14.12 -5.38
CA SER A 284 -13.67 -14.19 -5.62
C SER A 284 -14.23 -12.86 -6.11
N TRP A 285 -15.13 -12.96 -7.05
CA TRP A 285 -16.11 -11.97 -7.48
C TRP A 285 -16.67 -11.12 -6.32
N THR A 286 -16.70 -11.68 -5.13
CA THR A 286 -17.15 -11.06 -3.89
C THR A 286 -16.34 -9.85 -3.45
N ILE A 287 -15.01 -9.86 -3.60
CA ILE A 287 -14.18 -8.68 -3.28
C ILE A 287 -14.43 -7.61 -4.33
N THR A 288 -14.43 -7.98 -5.61
CA THR A 288 -14.69 -7.04 -6.71
C THR A 288 -16.06 -6.39 -6.55
N TRP A 289 -17.13 -7.15 -6.26
CA TRP A 289 -18.46 -6.60 -6.03
C TRP A 289 -18.57 -5.78 -4.74
N SER A 290 -17.89 -6.16 -3.67
CA SER A 290 -17.89 -5.36 -2.45
C SER A 290 -17.12 -4.04 -2.62
N VAL A 291 -16.05 -4.03 -3.40
CA VAL A 291 -15.31 -2.81 -3.75
C VAL A 291 -16.16 -1.93 -4.66
N LEU A 292 -16.78 -2.50 -5.68
CA LEU A 292 -17.66 -1.75 -6.60
C LEU A 292 -18.91 -1.22 -5.88
N GLY A 293 -19.58 -2.04 -5.09
CA GLY A 293 -20.74 -1.62 -4.29
C GLY A 293 -20.37 -0.56 -3.25
N GLY A 294 -19.23 -0.70 -2.60
CA GLY A 294 -18.69 0.29 -1.67
C GLY A 294 -18.34 1.61 -2.38
N PHE A 295 -17.80 1.55 -3.59
CA PHE A 295 -17.50 2.74 -4.39
C PHE A 295 -18.78 3.48 -4.80
N LEU A 296 -19.80 2.77 -5.27
CA LEU A 296 -21.11 3.36 -5.61
C LEU A 296 -21.77 3.99 -4.39
N TRP A 297 -21.74 3.29 -3.25
CA TRP A 297 -22.26 3.80 -1.98
C TRP A 297 -21.50 5.04 -1.50
N LYS A 298 -20.17 5.02 -1.60
CA LYS A 298 -19.33 6.16 -1.28
C LYS A 298 -19.64 7.37 -2.16
N SER A 299 -19.78 7.17 -3.46
CA SER A 299 -20.09 8.25 -4.40
C SER A 299 -21.45 8.87 -4.10
N MET A 300 -22.44 8.04 -3.78
CA MET A 300 -23.79 8.50 -3.42
C MET A 300 -23.80 9.23 -2.06
N THR A 301 -23.13 8.69 -1.05
CA THR A 301 -23.06 9.32 0.28
C THR A 301 -22.18 10.57 0.29
N ALA A 302 -21.09 10.61 -0.45
CA ALA A 302 -20.26 11.80 -0.59
C ALA A 302 -20.99 12.93 -1.31
N PHE A 303 -21.84 12.60 -2.27
CA PHE A 303 -22.71 13.57 -2.95
C PHE A 303 -23.77 14.17 -2.00
N LEU A 304 -24.35 13.34 -1.11
CA LEU A 304 -25.42 13.77 -0.20
C LEU A 304 -24.92 14.39 1.11
N LEU A 305 -23.79 13.91 1.66
CA LEU A 305 -23.34 14.21 3.02
C LEU A 305 -21.95 14.87 3.06
N GLY A 306 -21.31 15.03 1.91
CA GLY A 306 -19.93 15.50 1.82
C GLY A 306 -18.87 14.42 2.13
N PRO A 307 -17.58 14.75 2.03
CA PRO A 307 -16.49 13.83 2.30
C PRO A 307 -16.46 13.48 3.79
N CYS A 308 -16.61 12.19 4.09
CA CYS A 308 -16.63 11.68 5.47
C CYS A 308 -15.44 10.75 5.76
N MET A 309 -14.33 10.93 5.05
CA MET A 309 -13.10 10.19 5.27
C MET A 309 -12.17 10.98 6.18
N GLU A 310 -11.65 10.32 7.20
CA GLU A 310 -10.73 10.90 8.18
C GLU A 310 -9.48 10.02 8.33
N SER A 311 -8.42 10.62 8.84
CA SER A 311 -7.19 9.93 9.21
C SER A 311 -6.69 10.44 10.55
N TYR A 312 -6.26 9.52 11.40
CA TYR A 312 -5.66 9.83 12.69
C TYR A 312 -4.32 9.12 12.81
N CYS A 313 -3.34 9.82 13.37
CA CYS A 313 -2.05 9.23 13.72
C CYS A 313 -1.86 9.24 15.23
N PHE A 314 -1.24 8.18 15.75
CA PHE A 314 -1.00 8.00 17.17
C PHE A 314 0.44 7.56 17.40
N GLN A 315 1.06 8.13 18.40
CA GLN A 315 2.32 7.63 18.97
C GLN A 315 2.01 6.57 20.03
N VAL A 316 2.72 5.46 19.99
CA VAL A 316 2.57 4.37 20.96
C VAL A 316 3.29 4.71 22.27
N ASP A 317 2.56 4.66 23.38
CA ASP A 317 3.12 4.68 24.73
C ASP A 317 3.77 3.32 25.03
N GLN A 318 5.10 3.28 24.99
CA GLN A 318 5.86 2.03 25.13
C GLN A 318 5.66 1.37 26.51
N HIS A 319 5.49 2.17 27.56
CA HIS A 319 5.30 1.63 28.91
C HIS A 319 3.93 0.95 29.05
N LYS A 320 2.87 1.62 28.64
CA LYS A 320 1.52 1.02 28.61
C LYS A 320 1.45 -0.18 27.68
N MET A 321 2.11 -0.09 26.52
CA MET A 321 2.15 -1.19 25.58
C MET A 321 2.81 -2.43 26.17
N GLN A 322 3.91 -2.26 26.93
CA GLN A 322 4.59 -3.37 27.58
C GLN A 322 3.70 -4.05 28.61
N GLN A 323 3.01 -3.28 29.45
CA GLN A 323 2.05 -3.82 30.43
C GLN A 323 0.92 -4.63 29.74
N LEU A 324 0.34 -4.10 28.66
CA LEU A 324 -0.70 -4.80 27.92
C LEU A 324 -0.20 -6.10 27.26
N LYS A 325 1.03 -6.11 26.75
CA LYS A 325 1.64 -7.31 26.19
C LYS A 325 1.83 -8.42 27.24
N GLU A 326 2.33 -8.07 28.41
CA GLU A 326 2.55 -9.01 29.51
C GLU A 326 1.21 -9.58 30.03
N GLN A 327 0.22 -8.71 30.21
CA GLN A 327 -1.13 -9.13 30.61
C GLN A 327 -1.75 -10.06 29.58
N ALA A 328 -1.75 -9.69 28.29
CA ALA A 328 -2.36 -10.48 27.22
C ALA A 328 -1.66 -11.82 27.00
N ALA A 329 -0.34 -11.88 27.18
CA ALA A 329 0.42 -13.13 27.11
C ALA A 329 0.03 -14.09 28.25
N LYS A 330 -0.06 -13.57 29.48
CA LYS A 330 -0.45 -14.35 30.67
C LYS A 330 -1.89 -14.87 30.53
N GLU A 331 -2.84 -14.00 30.21
CA GLU A 331 -4.26 -14.37 30.07
C GLU A 331 -4.49 -15.38 28.93
N GLY A 332 -3.77 -15.20 27.81
CA GLY A 332 -3.92 -16.02 26.61
C GLY A 332 -3.10 -17.31 26.62
N ASN A 333 -2.29 -17.56 27.67
CA ASN A 333 -1.36 -18.67 27.77
C ASN A 333 -0.52 -18.84 26.47
N VAL A 334 0.14 -17.76 26.06
CA VAL A 334 1.07 -17.73 24.92
C VAL A 334 2.45 -17.25 25.38
N PRO A 335 3.55 -17.66 24.73
CA PRO A 335 4.89 -17.30 25.17
C PRO A 335 5.13 -15.77 25.18
N PHE A 336 4.52 -15.07 24.22
CA PHE A 336 4.58 -13.61 24.13
C PHE A 336 3.47 -13.08 23.22
N VAL A 337 3.19 -11.78 23.40
CA VAL A 337 2.32 -10.97 22.53
C VAL A 337 3.13 -9.77 22.04
N SER A 338 3.04 -9.44 20.77
CA SER A 338 3.76 -8.30 20.18
C SER A 338 2.92 -7.02 20.18
N THR A 339 3.58 -5.88 19.98
CA THR A 339 2.91 -4.60 19.74
C THR A 339 1.92 -4.67 18.58
N ASN A 340 2.27 -5.41 17.52
CA ASN A 340 1.36 -5.66 16.39
C ASN A 340 0.05 -6.32 16.84
N ASP A 341 0.15 -7.35 17.68
CA ASP A 341 -1.02 -8.14 18.08
C ASP A 341 -1.99 -7.31 18.96
N ILE A 342 -1.43 -6.48 19.84
CA ILE A 342 -2.23 -5.56 20.67
C ILE A 342 -2.94 -4.52 19.80
N ILE A 343 -2.21 -3.84 18.92
CA ILE A 343 -2.77 -2.77 18.08
C ILE A 343 -3.81 -3.35 17.10
N MET A 344 -3.52 -4.49 16.45
CA MET A 344 -4.45 -5.14 15.53
C MET A 344 -5.73 -5.59 16.22
N SER A 345 -5.61 -6.29 17.37
CA SER A 345 -6.76 -6.74 18.15
C SER A 345 -7.64 -5.55 18.58
N TRP A 346 -7.02 -4.51 19.15
CA TRP A 346 -7.73 -3.29 19.53
C TRP A 346 -8.43 -2.64 18.34
N PHE A 347 -7.73 -2.42 17.22
CA PHE A 347 -8.29 -1.75 16.05
C PHE A 347 -9.47 -2.51 15.45
N PHE A 348 -9.34 -3.81 15.30
CA PHE A 348 -10.41 -4.65 14.79
C PHE A 348 -11.63 -4.66 15.68
N HIS A 349 -11.40 -4.61 17.00
CA HIS A 349 -12.48 -4.55 17.98
C HIS A 349 -13.15 -3.17 18.03
N ALA A 350 -12.35 -2.11 18.12
CA ALA A 350 -12.83 -0.72 18.18
C ALA A 350 -13.59 -0.31 16.93
N SER A 351 -13.14 -0.74 15.75
CA SER A 351 -13.82 -0.47 14.47
C SER A 351 -15.14 -1.23 14.33
N ARG A 352 -15.46 -2.16 15.25
CA ARG A 352 -16.67 -3.01 15.20
C ARG A 352 -16.83 -3.70 13.84
N CYS A 353 -15.72 -4.06 13.21
CA CYS A 353 -15.76 -4.67 11.89
C CYS A 353 -16.42 -6.05 11.93
N HIS A 354 -17.07 -6.41 10.82
CA HIS A 354 -17.59 -7.77 10.61
C HIS A 354 -16.49 -8.73 10.19
N HIS A 355 -15.51 -8.20 9.46
CA HIS A 355 -14.35 -8.93 8.97
C HIS A 355 -13.10 -8.10 9.16
N ALA A 356 -12.07 -8.72 9.69
CA ALA A 356 -10.76 -8.12 9.80
C ALA A 356 -9.79 -8.82 8.83
N ILE A 357 -8.84 -8.05 8.31
CA ILE A 357 -7.85 -8.49 7.35
C ILE A 357 -6.48 -8.06 7.87
N MET A 358 -5.58 -9.01 8.10
CA MET A 358 -4.21 -8.70 8.50
C MET A 358 -3.22 -9.19 7.44
N THR A 359 -2.35 -8.29 7.00
CA THR A 359 -1.30 -8.61 6.02
C THR A 359 -0.12 -9.32 6.69
N ILE A 360 0.33 -10.41 6.09
CA ILE A 360 1.49 -11.21 6.53
C ILE A 360 2.51 -11.29 5.41
N ASN A 361 3.77 -11.00 5.71
CA ASN A 361 4.90 -11.25 4.82
C ASN A 361 5.32 -12.72 4.91
N PHE A 362 5.47 -13.39 3.77
CA PHE A 362 5.84 -14.81 3.70
C PHE A 362 7.34 -15.06 3.48
N ARG A 363 8.15 -14.02 3.31
CA ARG A 363 9.62 -14.20 3.24
C ARG A 363 10.14 -14.81 4.54
N ASN A 364 11.08 -15.74 4.41
CA ASN A 364 11.62 -16.56 5.50
C ASN A 364 10.58 -17.41 6.27
N ARG A 365 9.38 -17.59 5.71
CA ARG A 365 8.30 -18.41 6.28
C ARG A 365 7.89 -19.55 5.35
N ILE A 366 8.19 -19.39 4.08
CA ILE A 366 8.04 -20.42 3.05
C ILE A 366 9.43 -20.73 2.51
N GLU A 367 9.70 -22.00 2.26
CA GLU A 367 10.96 -22.46 1.68
C GLU A 367 11.21 -21.76 0.32
N GLY A 368 12.44 -21.36 0.10
CA GLY A 368 12.85 -20.62 -1.09
C GLY A 368 12.53 -19.13 -1.09
N HIS A 369 11.76 -18.61 -0.12
CA HIS A 369 11.43 -17.18 -0.03
C HIS A 369 12.36 -16.45 0.94
N SER A 370 13.44 -15.88 0.43
CA SER A 370 14.40 -15.10 1.24
C SER A 370 14.05 -13.59 1.23
N ASN A 371 14.69 -12.85 2.13
CA ASN A 371 14.59 -11.39 2.17
C ASN A 371 15.19 -10.69 0.94
N MET A 372 15.96 -11.42 0.11
CA MET A 372 16.53 -10.88 -1.13
C MET A 372 15.54 -10.85 -2.28
N HIS A 373 14.40 -11.55 -2.20
CA HIS A 373 13.42 -11.56 -3.29
C HIS A 373 12.64 -10.24 -3.33
N ALA A 374 12.77 -9.51 -4.43
CA ALA A 374 11.91 -8.40 -4.76
C ALA A 374 10.56 -8.91 -5.27
N GLY A 375 9.47 -8.20 -4.95
CA GLY A 375 8.12 -8.57 -5.36
C GLY A 375 7.12 -8.53 -4.23
N ASN A 376 5.90 -9.00 -4.50
CA ASN A 376 4.80 -9.02 -3.54
C ASN A 376 4.64 -10.42 -2.93
N TYR A 377 5.44 -10.71 -1.90
CA TYR A 377 5.41 -12.00 -1.18
C TYR A 377 4.64 -11.88 0.14
N TYR A 378 3.47 -11.28 0.09
CA TYR A 378 2.55 -11.18 1.21
C TYR A 378 1.21 -11.82 0.89
N ASN A 379 0.46 -12.13 1.93
CA ASN A 379 -0.94 -12.51 1.83
C ASN A 379 -1.69 -12.04 3.08
N HIS A 380 -2.96 -12.39 3.19
CA HIS A 380 -3.83 -11.94 4.25
C HIS A 380 -4.38 -13.11 5.06
N ILE A 381 -4.52 -12.90 6.39
CA ILE A 381 -5.42 -13.71 7.21
C ILE A 381 -6.70 -12.92 7.37
N PHE A 382 -7.83 -13.58 7.09
CA PHE A 382 -9.17 -13.00 7.22
C PHE A 382 -9.77 -13.48 8.55
N TYR A 383 -10.05 -12.58 9.46
CA TYR A 383 -10.63 -12.87 10.77
C TYR A 383 -12.12 -12.61 10.79
N GLN A 384 -12.84 -13.42 11.53
CA GLN A 384 -14.19 -13.15 12.00
C GLN A 384 -14.14 -12.52 13.40
N ARG A 385 -15.28 -12.04 13.87
CA ARG A 385 -15.37 -11.32 15.15
C ARG A 385 -14.81 -12.10 16.34
N ASP A 386 -15.04 -13.41 16.40
CA ASP A 386 -14.60 -14.25 17.51
C ASP A 386 -13.08 -14.47 17.52
N ASP A 387 -12.45 -14.45 16.34
CA ASP A 387 -10.99 -14.62 16.17
C ASP A 387 -10.20 -13.42 16.69
N ILE A 388 -10.81 -12.22 16.74
CA ILE A 388 -10.14 -10.97 17.10
C ILE A 388 -10.37 -10.57 18.57
N ALA A 389 -11.04 -11.43 19.35
CA ALA A 389 -11.42 -11.13 20.73
C ALA A 389 -10.23 -10.81 21.65
N SER A 390 -9.03 -11.31 21.34
CA SER A 390 -7.83 -11.01 22.11
C SER A 390 -6.55 -10.99 21.25
N ALA A 391 -5.54 -10.27 21.74
CA ALA A 391 -4.23 -10.21 21.08
C ALA A 391 -3.51 -11.57 21.05
N SER A 392 -3.76 -12.44 22.02
CA SER A 392 -3.24 -13.80 22.06
C SER A 392 -3.82 -14.69 20.94
N LEU A 393 -5.09 -14.49 20.57
CA LEU A 393 -5.68 -15.17 19.41
C LEU A 393 -5.04 -14.72 18.08
N ILE A 394 -4.79 -13.41 17.94
CA ILE A 394 -4.01 -12.88 16.80
C ILE A 394 -2.63 -13.54 16.76
N ARG A 395 -1.93 -13.62 17.91
CA ARG A 395 -0.61 -14.28 18.00
C ARG A 395 -0.66 -15.75 17.55
N LYS A 396 -1.63 -16.51 18.04
CA LYS A 396 -1.83 -17.93 17.65
C LYS A 396 -2.05 -18.05 16.14
N SER A 397 -2.87 -17.19 15.55
CA SER A 397 -3.15 -17.22 14.12
C SER A 397 -1.92 -16.92 13.26
N ILE A 398 -1.04 -16.02 13.70
CA ILE A 398 0.23 -15.71 13.00
C ILE A 398 1.20 -16.92 13.03
N GLN A 399 1.19 -17.69 14.11
CA GLN A 399 2.03 -18.88 14.25
C GLN A 399 1.58 -20.03 13.36
N THR A 400 0.27 -20.19 13.21
CA THR A 400 -0.34 -21.32 12.48
C THR A 400 -0.82 -20.95 11.08
N TYR A 401 -0.82 -19.66 10.72
CA TYR A 401 -1.45 -19.10 9.51
C TYR A 401 -2.96 -19.39 9.40
N LYS A 402 -3.60 -19.71 10.52
CA LYS A 402 -5.02 -20.04 10.57
C LYS A 402 -5.70 -19.26 11.69
N ARG A 403 -6.96 -18.96 11.51
CA ARG A 403 -7.79 -18.38 12.56
C ARG A 403 -7.87 -19.31 13.76
N ALA A 404 -7.72 -18.75 14.95
CA ALA A 404 -7.57 -19.55 16.16
C ALA A 404 -8.89 -20.21 16.62
N ILE A 405 -10.05 -19.59 16.35
CA ILE A 405 -11.37 -20.06 16.78
C ILE A 405 -12.18 -20.60 15.60
N THR A 406 -12.36 -19.77 14.57
CA THR A 406 -13.24 -20.13 13.44
C THR A 406 -12.58 -21.04 12.41
N GLY A 407 -11.27 -21.27 12.54
CA GLY A 407 -10.52 -22.15 11.63
C GLY A 407 -10.68 -21.74 10.18
N THR A 408 -11.23 -22.63 9.34
CA THR A 408 -11.51 -22.39 7.92
C THR A 408 -12.95 -21.97 7.63
N THR A 409 -13.82 -21.86 8.64
CA THR A 409 -15.23 -21.50 8.45
C THR A 409 -15.35 -20.09 7.88
N MET A 410 -16.02 -19.96 6.75
CA MET A 410 -16.18 -18.70 6.05
C MET A 410 -17.50 -18.03 6.38
N PRO A 411 -17.53 -16.68 6.51
CA PRO A 411 -18.77 -15.96 6.67
C PRO A 411 -19.62 -16.05 5.39
N SER A 412 -20.94 -15.93 5.54
CA SER A 412 -21.84 -15.96 4.39
C SER A 412 -21.47 -14.91 3.34
N LEU A 413 -21.78 -15.20 2.07
CA LEU A 413 -21.51 -14.30 0.94
C LEU A 413 -22.06 -12.89 1.20
N PHE A 414 -23.28 -12.79 1.69
CA PHE A 414 -23.94 -11.52 1.99
C PHE A 414 -23.17 -10.71 3.05
N ARG A 415 -22.74 -11.33 4.16
CA ARG A 415 -21.91 -10.66 5.18
C ARG A 415 -20.58 -10.19 4.61
N ARG A 416 -19.97 -10.97 3.70
CA ARG A 416 -18.72 -10.59 3.04
C ARG A 416 -18.88 -9.37 2.15
N MET A 417 -20.03 -9.22 1.49
CA MET A 417 -20.32 -8.09 0.58
C MET A 417 -20.62 -6.78 1.33
N VAL A 418 -21.50 -6.84 2.35
CA VAL A 418 -22.04 -5.62 2.99
C VAL A 418 -21.38 -5.30 4.33
N GLY A 419 -20.65 -6.24 4.93
CA GLY A 419 -20.05 -6.06 6.24
C GLY A 419 -18.89 -5.05 6.25
N THR A 420 -18.78 -4.27 7.32
CA THR A 420 -17.62 -3.40 7.58
C THR A 420 -16.35 -4.23 7.66
N LYS A 421 -15.31 -3.78 6.96
CA LYS A 421 -13.99 -4.42 6.92
C LYS A 421 -12.95 -3.52 7.58
N ALA A 422 -12.07 -4.12 8.38
CA ALA A 422 -10.89 -3.46 8.91
C ALA A 422 -9.64 -4.15 8.36
N MET A 423 -8.75 -3.41 7.73
CA MET A 423 -7.51 -3.93 7.16
C MET A 423 -6.31 -3.35 7.89
N GLY A 424 -5.40 -4.21 8.36
CA GLY A 424 -4.21 -3.81 9.07
C GLY A 424 -2.93 -4.31 8.40
N THR A 425 -1.93 -3.43 8.34
CA THR A 425 -0.57 -3.75 7.89
C THR A 425 0.46 -3.24 8.89
N ASN A 426 1.62 -3.89 8.94
CA ASN A 426 2.71 -3.51 9.83
C ASN A 426 4.02 -3.37 9.05
N TRP A 427 4.56 -2.17 9.01
CA TRP A 427 5.81 -1.83 8.33
C TRP A 427 6.99 -1.65 9.29
N CYS A 428 6.75 -1.66 10.63
CA CYS A 428 7.82 -1.48 11.63
C CYS A 428 9.00 -2.45 11.47
N THR A 429 8.72 -3.68 11.04
CA THR A 429 9.76 -4.71 10.91
C THR A 429 10.66 -4.50 9.70
N PHE A 430 10.27 -3.64 8.77
CA PHE A 430 11.01 -3.34 7.56
C PHE A 430 11.84 -2.07 7.69
N ALA A 431 11.36 -1.11 8.48
CA ALA A 431 12.03 0.17 8.68
C ALA A 431 13.37 -0.02 9.41
N ALA A 432 14.42 0.56 8.87
CA ALA A 432 15.72 0.75 9.50
C ALA A 432 15.94 2.25 9.74
N PRO A 433 16.82 2.64 10.65
CA PRO A 433 17.26 4.03 10.75
C PRO A 433 17.81 4.52 9.41
N ASN A 434 17.48 5.75 9.04
CA ASN A 434 18.02 6.38 7.86
C ASN A 434 19.31 7.12 8.25
N ASP A 435 20.41 6.68 7.66
CA ASP A 435 21.75 7.22 7.92
C ASP A 435 22.27 7.89 6.64
N LEU A 436 21.71 9.07 6.35
CA LEU A 436 22.14 9.89 5.22
C LEU A 436 23.25 10.85 5.67
N ASP A 437 24.43 10.73 5.07
CA ASP A 437 25.63 11.47 5.45
C ASP A 437 25.37 12.97 5.63
N GLY A 438 25.70 13.47 6.83
CA GLY A 438 25.52 14.87 7.20
C GLY A 438 24.08 15.31 7.42
N CYS A 439 23.14 14.36 7.51
CA CYS A 439 21.73 14.61 7.77
C CYS A 439 21.23 13.79 8.95
N GLU A 440 20.36 14.36 9.76
CA GLU A 440 19.71 13.69 10.89
C GLU A 440 18.23 13.42 10.53
N GLU A 441 17.79 12.17 10.64
CA GLU A 441 16.40 11.81 10.50
C GLU A 441 15.58 12.36 11.67
N ILE A 442 14.59 13.19 11.38
CA ILE A 442 13.67 13.72 12.39
C ILE A 442 12.47 12.78 12.56
N PHE A 443 11.85 12.36 11.44
CA PHE A 443 10.78 11.38 11.44
C PHE A 443 10.51 10.84 10.01
N GLN A 444 9.88 9.66 9.96
CA GLN A 444 9.38 9.06 8.73
C GLN A 444 7.88 8.75 8.88
N ILE A 445 7.09 9.01 7.85
CA ILE A 445 5.66 8.68 7.80
C ILE A 445 5.27 8.03 6.47
N PRO A 446 4.36 7.04 6.49
CA PRO A 446 3.71 6.57 5.28
C PRO A 446 2.69 7.60 4.78
N LEU A 447 2.69 7.87 3.48
CA LEU A 447 1.71 8.71 2.83
C LEU A 447 0.67 7.83 2.14
N LEU A 448 -0.38 7.49 2.86
CA LEU A 448 -1.39 6.54 2.40
C LEU A 448 -2.42 7.26 1.51
N ASP A 449 -2.18 7.31 0.21
CA ASP A 449 -3.14 7.86 -0.77
C ASP A 449 -4.43 7.02 -0.89
N THR A 450 -4.42 5.81 -0.33
CA THR A 450 -5.55 4.91 -0.28
C THR A 450 -6.77 5.44 0.46
N ILE A 451 -6.60 6.46 1.32
CA ILE A 451 -7.72 7.03 2.11
C ILE A 451 -8.84 7.51 1.19
N GLU A 452 -8.50 8.18 0.10
CA GLU A 452 -9.49 8.68 -0.85
C GLU A 452 -10.06 7.58 -1.75
N ALA A 453 -9.30 6.51 -1.97
CA ALA A 453 -9.70 5.39 -2.80
C ALA A 453 -10.44 4.29 -2.02
N LEU A 454 -10.37 4.28 -0.67
CA LEU A 454 -11.02 3.26 0.14
C LEU A 454 -12.55 3.32 -0.02
N PRO A 455 -13.20 2.16 -0.22
CA PRO A 455 -14.65 2.08 -0.12
C PRO A 455 -15.14 2.49 1.28
N TYR A 456 -16.32 3.09 1.35
CA TYR A 456 -16.92 3.62 2.59
C TYR A 456 -16.92 2.65 3.78
N HIS A 457 -17.02 1.35 3.52
CA HIS A 457 -17.11 0.31 4.54
C HIS A 457 -15.76 -0.33 4.92
N ILE A 458 -14.66 0.21 4.40
CA ILE A 458 -13.32 -0.27 4.73
C ILE A 458 -12.60 0.79 5.56
N VAL A 459 -12.01 0.36 6.67
CA VAL A 459 -11.07 1.17 7.47
C VAL A 459 -9.71 0.51 7.46
N HIS A 460 -8.67 1.32 7.45
CA HIS A 460 -7.29 0.87 7.29
C HIS A 460 -6.43 1.29 8.48
N LEU A 461 -5.54 0.40 8.89
CA LEU A 461 -4.50 0.63 9.90
C LEU A 461 -3.13 0.35 9.28
N CYS A 462 -2.19 1.28 9.45
CA CYS A 462 -0.78 1.07 9.16
C CYS A 462 0.04 1.33 10.44
N ILE A 463 0.78 0.32 10.91
CA ILE A 463 1.73 0.47 12.01
C ILE A 463 3.10 0.72 11.38
N PHE A 464 3.79 1.75 11.83
CA PHE A 464 5.09 2.14 11.26
C PHE A 464 6.03 2.67 12.35
N ARG A 465 7.30 2.78 12.00
CA ARG A 465 8.32 3.39 12.85
C ARG A 465 8.56 4.81 12.36
N ALA A 466 8.23 5.79 13.19
CA ALA A 466 8.41 7.20 12.84
C ALA A 466 9.85 7.68 13.07
N THR A 467 10.53 7.14 14.08
CA THR A 467 11.98 7.26 14.31
C THR A 467 12.52 5.93 14.81
N SER A 468 13.83 5.79 15.00
CA SER A 468 14.43 4.57 15.56
C SER A 468 13.77 4.10 16.87
N ASN A 469 13.28 5.04 17.69
CA ASN A 469 12.72 4.79 19.01
C ASN A 469 11.19 5.04 19.12
N MET A 470 10.55 5.53 18.04
CA MET A 470 9.15 5.92 18.08
C MET A 470 8.31 5.06 17.14
N THR A 471 7.49 4.17 17.72
CA THR A 471 6.46 3.44 17.00
C THR A 471 5.20 4.27 16.94
N CYS A 472 4.62 4.38 15.75
CA CYS A 472 3.37 5.05 15.49
C CYS A 472 2.42 4.14 14.72
N PHE A 473 1.15 4.51 14.69
CA PHE A 473 0.19 3.92 13.80
C PHE A 473 -0.79 4.96 13.27
N GLN A 474 -1.17 4.79 12.02
CA GLN A 474 -2.15 5.63 11.34
C GLN A 474 -3.39 4.80 11.04
N ILE A 475 -4.56 5.34 11.40
CA ILE A 475 -5.87 4.78 11.04
C ILE A 475 -6.57 5.71 10.08
N SER A 476 -7.24 5.14 9.07
CA SER A 476 -7.86 5.90 7.99
C SER A 476 -9.15 5.23 7.55
N GLY A 477 -10.16 6.02 7.20
CA GLY A 477 -11.44 5.48 6.71
C GLY A 477 -12.61 6.38 7.03
N ASN A 478 -13.80 5.79 7.03
CA ASN A 478 -15.03 6.51 7.31
C ASN A 478 -15.06 7.08 8.72
N SER A 479 -15.37 8.38 8.87
CA SER A 479 -15.39 9.11 10.13
C SER A 479 -16.32 8.49 11.18
N THR A 480 -17.47 7.94 10.75
CA THR A 480 -18.43 7.30 11.67
C THR A 480 -17.84 6.01 12.27
N ILE A 481 -17.14 5.20 11.46
CA ILE A 481 -16.51 3.97 11.93
C ILE A 481 -15.29 4.33 12.81
N LEU A 482 -14.47 5.29 12.37
CA LEU A 482 -13.27 5.71 13.08
C LEU A 482 -13.54 6.42 14.40
N ARG A 483 -14.77 6.91 14.63
CA ARG A 483 -15.13 7.59 15.89
C ARG A 483 -14.80 6.75 17.12
N ALA A 484 -15.01 5.44 17.06
CA ALA A 484 -14.68 4.53 18.16
C ALA A 484 -13.18 4.22 18.30
N CYS A 485 -12.37 4.60 17.30
CA CYS A 485 -10.93 4.41 17.29
C CYS A 485 -10.14 5.69 17.64
N ARG A 486 -10.80 6.74 18.13
CA ARG A 486 -10.16 8.05 18.40
C ARG A 486 -9.24 8.06 19.62
N ASP A 487 -9.50 7.18 20.59
CA ASP A 487 -8.85 7.18 21.90
C ASP A 487 -8.27 5.79 22.24
N PRO A 488 -7.17 5.38 21.61
CA PRO A 488 -6.51 4.12 21.94
C PRO A 488 -5.92 4.18 23.35
N PRO A 489 -6.09 3.13 24.19
CA PRO A 489 -5.64 3.14 25.57
C PRO A 489 -4.11 3.20 25.73
N PHE A 490 -3.39 2.89 24.65
CA PHE A 490 -1.91 2.82 24.59
C PHE A 490 -1.30 3.82 23.61
N GLY A 491 -2.07 4.79 23.14
CA GLY A 491 -1.57 5.75 22.16
C GLY A 491 -1.97 7.18 22.47
N THR A 492 -1.09 8.11 22.15
CA THR A 492 -1.37 9.54 22.19
C THR A 492 -1.56 10.05 20.78
N ARG A 493 -2.69 10.73 20.55
CA ARG A 493 -2.99 11.30 19.23
C ARG A 493 -1.97 12.38 18.88
N MET A 494 -1.35 12.23 17.73
CA MET A 494 -0.49 13.24 17.15
C MET A 494 -1.37 14.24 16.38
N THR A 495 -1.59 15.39 16.96
CA THR A 495 -2.34 16.49 16.33
C THR A 495 -1.46 17.24 15.34
N THR A 496 -0.16 17.27 15.61
CA THR A 496 0.87 17.89 14.77
C THR A 496 2.09 16.99 14.70
N ILE A 497 2.83 17.07 13.61
CA ILE A 497 4.03 16.25 13.38
C ILE A 497 5.30 17.07 13.66
N ILE A 498 5.19 18.37 13.49
CA ILE A 498 6.30 19.33 13.63
C ILE A 498 5.88 20.42 14.60
#